data_6eb1f440355f030f5377f4b4e98a2b00
#
_entry.id   6eb1f440355f030f5377f4b4e98a2b00
#
_cell.length_a   1.000
_cell.length_b   1.000
_cell.length_c   1.000
_cell.angle_alpha   90.00
_cell.angle_beta   90.00
_cell.angle_gamma   90.00
#
_symmetry.space_group_name_H-M   'P 1'
#
loop_
_entity.id
_entity.type
_entity.pdbx_description
1 polymer ?
#
loop_
_entity_poly.entity_id
_entity_poly.type
_entity_poly.pdbx_seq_one_letter_code
_entity_poly.pdbx_strand_id
1 'polypeptide(L)'
;DHVYGFSDQKKGNLMCLEFMTGKVAWMERVERELHKGAVHAADGMLYCLNENEGWVYLVEANPLGFREKGKFQLPKETTLRDENNGKVWSHPVVINGKLYLRDQDLIFCYNVKG
;
A
#
# COMPACT_ATOMS: atom_id res chain seq x y z
N ASP A 1 -5.61 -16.43 -9.41
CA ASP A 1 -6.80 -15.83 -8.80
C ASP A 1 -6.64 -15.65 -7.30
N HIS A 2 -5.98 -14.55 -6.95
CA HIS A 2 -5.66 -14.21 -5.57
C HIS A 2 -6.14 -12.81 -5.23
N VAL A 3 -6.39 -12.58 -3.96
CA VAL A 3 -6.78 -11.28 -3.42
C VAL A 3 -5.66 -10.77 -2.53
N TYR A 4 -5.29 -9.52 -2.72
CA TYR A 4 -4.24 -8.86 -1.95
C TYR A 4 -4.85 -7.72 -1.15
N GLY A 5 -4.45 -7.58 0.10
CA GLY A 5 -4.96 -6.51 0.94
C GLY A 5 -4.30 -6.46 2.30
N PHE A 6 -4.66 -5.45 3.07
CA PHE A 6 -4.19 -5.32 4.43
C PHE A 6 -5.18 -5.96 5.40
N SER A 7 -4.64 -6.70 6.36
CA SER A 7 -5.38 -7.25 7.47
C SER A 7 -5.15 -6.39 8.71
N ASP A 8 -6.17 -6.29 9.53
CA ASP A 8 -6.11 -5.55 10.79
C ASP A 8 -5.41 -6.32 11.92
N GLN A 9 -5.14 -7.58 11.70
CA GLN A 9 -4.55 -8.43 12.72
C GLN A 9 -3.11 -8.01 13.03
N LYS A 10 -2.75 -8.09 14.31
CA LYS A 10 -1.38 -7.81 14.79
C LYS A 10 -0.79 -6.49 14.28
N LYS A 11 -1.60 -5.43 14.29
CA LYS A 11 -1.21 -4.08 13.85
C LYS A 11 -1.03 -3.94 12.34
N GLY A 12 -1.63 -4.82 11.57
CA GLY A 12 -1.62 -4.73 10.13
C GLY A 12 -0.60 -5.60 9.45
N ASN A 13 -1.06 -6.34 8.48
CA ASN A 13 -0.24 -7.20 7.64
C ASN A 13 -0.73 -7.09 6.21
N LEU A 14 0.19 -7.10 5.27
CA LEU A 14 -0.17 -7.31 3.88
C LEU A 14 -0.35 -8.81 3.69
N MET A 15 -1.42 -9.22 3.01
CA MET A 15 -1.71 -10.63 2.83
C MET A 15 -2.19 -10.93 1.42
N CYS A 16 -1.98 -12.19 1.05
CA CYS A 16 -2.46 -12.75 -0.19
C CYS A 16 -3.36 -13.94 0.15
N LEU A 17 -4.58 -13.93 -0.37
CA LEU A 17 -5.55 -14.99 -0.18
C LEU A 17 -5.89 -15.65 -1.51
N GLU A 18 -6.09 -16.96 -1.47
CA GLU A 18 -6.67 -17.65 -2.60
C GLU A 18 -8.15 -17.28 -2.70
N PHE A 19 -8.58 -16.80 -3.85
CA PHE A 19 -9.93 -16.25 -4.02
C PHE A 19 -11.04 -17.27 -3.75
N MET A 20 -10.89 -18.49 -4.27
CA MET A 20 -11.96 -19.47 -4.19
C MET A 20 -12.15 -20.08 -2.81
N THR A 21 -11.11 -20.19 -2.02
CA THR A 21 -11.13 -20.88 -0.72
C THR A 21 -10.96 -19.97 0.47
N GLY A 22 -10.43 -18.77 0.26
CA GLY A 22 -10.07 -17.87 1.35
C GLY A 22 -8.82 -18.28 2.10
N LYS A 23 -8.13 -19.31 1.64
CA LYS A 23 -6.87 -19.73 2.26
C LYS A 23 -5.81 -18.67 2.14
N VAL A 24 -5.05 -18.48 3.22
CA VAL A 24 -3.92 -17.56 3.24
C VAL A 24 -2.77 -18.17 2.45
N ALA A 25 -2.39 -17.55 1.34
CA ALA A 25 -1.22 -17.94 0.58
C ALA A 25 0.05 -17.42 1.29
N TRP A 26 0.03 -16.17 1.71
CA TRP A 26 1.06 -15.60 2.58
C TRP A 26 0.52 -14.39 3.32
N MET A 27 1.18 -14.08 4.44
CA MET A 27 0.89 -12.91 5.26
C MET A 27 2.22 -12.38 5.78
N GLU A 28 2.51 -11.11 5.48
CA GLU A 28 3.75 -10.49 5.91
C GLU A 28 3.51 -9.23 6.70
N ARG A 29 4.13 -9.18 7.84
CA ARG A 29 4.29 -7.96 8.61
C ARG A 29 5.60 -7.34 8.19
N VAL A 30 5.55 -6.54 7.15
CA VAL A 30 6.75 -5.96 6.58
C VAL A 30 7.14 -4.74 7.36
N GLU A 31 8.15 -4.88 8.19
CA GLU A 31 8.74 -3.79 8.93
C GLU A 31 7.72 -2.99 9.77
N ARG A 32 8.21 -2.06 10.52
CA ARG A 32 7.36 -1.23 11.40
C ARG A 32 6.51 -0.23 10.64
N GLU A 33 6.93 0.11 9.44
CA GLU A 33 6.28 1.13 8.63
C GLU A 33 5.03 0.63 7.92
N LEU A 34 4.93 -0.68 7.66
CA LEU A 34 3.79 -1.24 6.93
C LEU A 34 2.75 -1.78 7.90
N HIS A 35 2.00 -0.88 8.52
CA HIS A 35 0.94 -1.27 9.47
C HIS A 35 -0.35 -1.61 8.74
N LYS A 36 -1.06 -0.60 8.33
CA LYS A 36 -2.30 -0.69 7.57
C LYS A 36 -2.21 0.32 6.45
N GLY A 37 -3.05 0.15 5.46
CA GLY A 37 -3.06 1.10 4.37
C GLY A 37 -3.99 0.67 3.26
N ALA A 38 -3.79 1.26 2.11
CA ALA A 38 -4.55 0.98 0.91
C ALA A 38 -3.64 0.34 -0.14
N VAL A 39 -4.23 -0.51 -0.96
CA VAL A 39 -3.52 -1.24 -2.02
C VAL A 39 -4.18 -0.98 -3.35
N HIS A 40 -3.37 -0.70 -4.36
CA HIS A 40 -3.81 -0.63 -5.75
C HIS A 40 -2.94 -1.53 -6.59
N ALA A 41 -3.55 -2.38 -7.39
CA ALA A 41 -2.82 -3.31 -8.24
C ALA A 41 -2.77 -2.77 -9.67
N ALA A 42 -1.59 -2.79 -10.25
CA ALA A 42 -1.40 -2.40 -11.64
C ALA A 42 -0.18 -3.10 -12.21
N ASP A 43 -0.34 -3.69 -13.38
CA ASP A 43 0.75 -4.28 -14.15
C ASP A 43 1.59 -5.29 -13.35
N GLY A 44 0.90 -6.17 -12.61
CA GLY A 44 1.56 -7.22 -11.82
C GLY A 44 2.20 -6.73 -10.53
N MET A 45 1.99 -5.47 -10.17
CA MET A 45 2.57 -4.87 -8.97
C MET A 45 1.48 -4.36 -8.05
N LEU A 46 1.78 -4.35 -6.76
CA LEU A 46 0.94 -3.77 -5.73
C LEU A 46 1.58 -2.48 -5.25
N TYR A 47 0.81 -1.41 -5.28
CA TYR A 47 1.22 -0.11 -4.74
C TYR A 47 0.52 0.05 -3.41
N CYS A 48 1.28 0.04 -2.32
CA CYS A 48 0.77 0.02 -0.96
C CYS A 48 1.10 1.32 -0.26
N LEU A 49 0.07 2.07 0.14
CA LEU A 49 0.25 3.33 0.87
C LEU A 49 -0.06 3.10 2.35
N ASN A 50 0.96 3.30 3.18
CA ASN A 50 0.84 3.17 4.63
C ASN A 50 0.06 4.37 5.21
N GLU A 51 -0.81 4.10 6.19
CA GLU A 51 -1.68 5.14 6.75
C GLU A 51 -0.99 6.06 7.76
N ASN A 52 0.10 5.62 8.39
CA ASN A 52 0.69 6.37 9.48
C ASN A 52 1.68 7.46 9.05
N GLU A 53 2.60 7.12 8.20
CA GLU A 53 3.73 7.99 7.87
C GLU A 53 3.90 8.25 6.39
N GLY A 54 2.94 7.79 5.58
CA GLY A 54 3.00 8.01 4.14
C GLY A 54 4.08 7.21 3.42
N TRP A 55 4.46 6.05 3.96
CA TRP A 55 5.34 5.14 3.23
C TRP A 55 4.60 4.46 2.10
N VAL A 56 5.26 4.36 0.97
CA VAL A 56 4.74 3.68 -0.21
C VAL A 56 5.63 2.50 -0.53
N TYR A 57 5.02 1.33 -0.61
CA TYR A 57 5.73 0.09 -0.93
C TYR A 57 5.30 -0.43 -2.28
N LEU A 58 6.26 -0.87 -3.05
CA LEU A 58 6.03 -1.56 -4.30
C LEU A 58 6.30 -3.04 -4.07
N VAL A 59 5.27 -3.86 -4.21
CA VAL A 59 5.32 -5.29 -3.93
C VAL A 59 4.88 -6.06 -5.16
N GLU A 60 5.57 -7.13 -5.48
CA GLU A 60 5.17 -7.99 -6.58
C GLU A 60 3.88 -8.72 -6.24
N ALA A 61 2.89 -8.70 -7.15
CA ALA A 61 1.65 -9.45 -6.98
C ALA A 61 1.91 -10.92 -7.30
N ASN A 62 2.35 -11.66 -6.29
CA ASN A 62 2.80 -13.04 -6.44
C ASN A 62 2.29 -13.91 -5.29
N PRO A 63 1.52 -14.99 -5.58
CA PRO A 63 1.01 -15.88 -4.53
C PRO A 63 2.06 -16.75 -3.87
N LEU A 64 3.27 -16.82 -4.42
CA LEU A 64 4.34 -17.66 -3.88
C LEU A 64 5.05 -17.05 -2.68
N GLY A 65 4.88 -15.75 -2.46
CA GLY A 65 5.49 -15.10 -1.31
C GLY A 65 5.53 -13.58 -1.46
N PHE A 66 5.87 -12.93 -0.37
CA PHE A 66 6.04 -11.49 -0.34
C PHE A 66 7.38 -11.11 -0.98
N ARG A 67 7.34 -10.19 -1.94
CA ARG A 67 8.54 -9.70 -2.61
C ARG A 67 8.47 -8.18 -2.76
N GLU A 68 9.19 -7.48 -1.90
CA GLU A 68 9.30 -6.04 -1.99
C GLU A 68 10.23 -5.66 -3.14
N LYS A 69 9.78 -4.75 -3.99
CA LYS A 69 10.56 -4.27 -5.13
C LYS A 69 11.10 -2.86 -4.91
N GLY A 70 10.55 -2.15 -3.96
CA GLY A 70 11.00 -0.82 -3.62
C GLY A 70 10.11 -0.15 -2.61
N LYS A 71 10.57 0.95 -2.07
CA LYS A 71 9.79 1.77 -1.15
C LYS A 71 10.28 3.20 -1.16
N PHE A 72 9.37 4.12 -0.85
CA PHE A 72 9.72 5.52 -0.62
C PHE A 72 8.70 6.13 0.33
N GLN A 73 9.05 7.24 0.94
CA GLN A 73 8.16 7.97 1.81
C GLN A 73 7.71 9.24 1.10
N LEU A 74 6.44 9.63 1.28
CA LEU A 74 5.95 10.90 0.77
C LEU A 74 6.80 12.04 1.35
N PRO A 75 7.22 13.00 0.52
CA PRO A 75 8.18 14.01 0.95
C PRO A 75 7.61 15.04 1.92
N LYS A 76 6.29 15.03 2.10
CA LYS A 76 5.60 16.04 2.89
C LYS A 76 4.28 15.49 3.42
N GLU A 77 3.91 15.86 4.64
CA GLU A 77 2.62 15.53 5.22
C GLU A 77 1.74 16.78 5.28
N THR A 78 0.41 16.57 5.25
CA THR A 78 -0.52 17.67 5.40
C THR A 78 -0.46 18.28 6.79
N THR A 79 -0.66 19.58 6.88
CA THR A 79 -0.84 20.29 8.16
C THR A 79 -2.29 20.37 8.60
N LEU A 80 -3.22 19.86 7.75
CA LEU A 80 -4.66 19.93 8.02
C LEU A 80 -5.16 18.76 8.85
N ARG A 81 -4.34 17.73 9.01
CA ARG A 81 -4.73 16.51 9.73
C ARG A 81 -4.65 16.70 11.24
N ASP A 82 -5.64 16.16 11.95
CA ASP A 82 -5.60 16.08 13.41
C ASP A 82 -4.49 15.09 13.81
N GLU A 83 -3.50 15.57 14.54
CA GLU A 83 -2.34 14.77 14.96
C GLU A 83 -2.72 13.53 15.78
N ASN A 84 -3.82 13.59 16.51
CA ASN A 84 -4.23 12.52 17.41
C ASN A 84 -5.02 11.42 16.69
N ASN A 85 -5.80 11.78 15.68
CA ASN A 85 -6.73 10.86 15.04
C ASN A 85 -6.55 10.74 13.52
N GLY A 86 -5.80 11.62 12.93
CA GLY A 86 -5.66 11.69 11.48
C GLY A 86 -4.66 10.68 10.93
N LYS A 87 -5.01 10.10 9.79
CA LYS A 87 -4.18 9.13 9.07
C LYS A 87 -4.17 9.48 7.59
N VAL A 88 -3.23 8.90 6.86
CA VAL A 88 -3.22 8.98 5.39
C VAL A 88 -4.20 7.93 4.88
N TRP A 89 -5.43 8.31 4.69
CA TRP A 89 -6.51 7.42 4.29
C TRP A 89 -6.97 7.69 2.86
N SER A 90 -6.08 7.49 1.93
CA SER A 90 -6.44 7.60 0.53
C SER A 90 -5.95 6.37 -0.21
N HIS A 91 -6.59 6.05 -1.33
CA HIS A 91 -6.16 4.95 -2.17
C HIS A 91 -5.16 5.45 -3.21
N PRO A 92 -4.02 4.75 -3.37
CA PRO A 92 -3.15 5.03 -4.50
C PRO A 92 -3.88 4.69 -5.80
N VAL A 93 -3.60 5.45 -6.84
CA VAL A 93 -4.19 5.22 -8.17
C VAL A 93 -3.08 5.23 -9.20
N VAL A 94 -3.01 4.19 -10.01
CA VAL A 94 -2.09 4.12 -11.14
C VAL A 94 -2.90 4.20 -12.42
N ILE A 95 -2.60 5.20 -13.24
CA ILE A 95 -3.25 5.37 -14.54
C ILE A 95 -2.27 6.01 -15.52
N ASN A 96 -2.25 5.50 -16.75
CA ASN A 96 -1.37 6.02 -17.81
C ASN A 96 0.10 6.09 -17.39
N GLY A 97 0.58 5.09 -16.65
CA GLY A 97 1.98 5.01 -16.21
C GLY A 97 2.35 5.97 -15.10
N LYS A 98 1.36 6.54 -14.42
CA LYS A 98 1.60 7.47 -13.32
C LYS A 98 0.89 7.01 -12.05
N LEU A 99 1.58 7.15 -10.94
CA LEU A 99 1.05 6.88 -9.60
C LEU A 99 0.64 8.20 -8.97
N TYR A 100 -0.63 8.28 -8.59
CA TYR A 100 -1.19 9.44 -7.89
C TYR A 100 -1.44 9.08 -6.44
N LEU A 101 -0.93 9.91 -5.56
CA LEU A 101 -1.07 9.76 -4.11
C LEU A 101 -1.60 11.06 -3.54
N ARG A 102 -2.47 10.94 -2.55
CA ARG A 102 -3.07 12.13 -1.93
C ARG A 102 -2.97 12.05 -0.41
N ASP A 103 -2.66 13.18 0.21
CA ASP A 103 -2.74 13.37 1.65
C ASP A 103 -3.46 14.69 1.90
N GLN A 104 -4.79 14.64 2.07
CA GLN A 104 -5.67 15.80 2.27
C GLN A 104 -5.56 16.81 1.11
N ASP A 105 -4.91 17.95 1.34
CA ASP A 105 -4.70 19.00 0.37
C ASP A 105 -3.48 18.78 -0.54
N LEU A 106 -2.70 17.72 -0.27
CA LEU A 106 -1.49 17.42 -1.02
C LEU A 106 -1.75 16.30 -2.03
N ILE A 107 -1.27 16.50 -3.25
CA ILE A 107 -1.33 15.48 -4.31
C ILE A 107 0.07 15.30 -4.85
N PHE A 108 0.48 14.04 -4.96
CA PHE A 108 1.78 13.64 -5.49
C PHE A 108 1.59 12.80 -6.73
N CYS A 109 2.43 13.00 -7.71
CA CYS A 109 2.39 12.26 -8.95
C CYS A 109 3.79 11.75 -9.29
N TYR A 110 3.91 10.46 -9.51
CA TYR A 110 5.17 9.80 -9.84
C TYR A 110 5.05 9.04 -11.15
N ASN A 111 6.10 9.10 -11.95
CA ASN A 111 6.17 8.27 -13.16
C ASN A 111 6.60 6.87 -12.73
N VAL A 112 5.74 5.89 -12.96
CA VAL A 112 6.01 4.48 -12.61
C VAL A 112 6.08 3.59 -13.84
N LYS A 113 6.04 4.19 -15.00
CA LYS A 113 6.22 3.48 -16.26
C LYS A 113 7.71 3.25 -16.47
N GLY A 114 8.08 2.00 -16.39
CA GLY A 114 9.48 1.60 -16.57
C GLY A 114 9.98 1.70 -17.99
#